data_078347d04d9378a5e4ffc7eaf883f719
#
_entry.id   078347d04d9378a5e4ffc7eaf883f719
#
_cell.length_a   1.000
_cell.length_b   1.000
_cell.length_c   1.000
_cell.angle_alpha   90.00
_cell.angle_beta   90.00
_cell.angle_gamma   90.00
#
_symmetry.space_group_name_H-M   'P 1'
#
loop_
_entity.id
_entity.type
_entity.pdbx_description
1 polymer ?
#
loop_
_entity_poly.entity_id
_entity_poly.type
_entity_poly.pdbx_seq_one_letter_code
_entity_poly.pdbx_strand_id
1 'polypeptide(L)'
;KKKKKKDWVFSSWRSHYHCLLKGVPPEKLSREIINGKSISLCFPEHKIYSSAIVGGSLPIAVGVALSFKRKKTKNKVYVFIGEMTAETGIAHECIKYSINQKLPIHFVIEDNGKSVCTDTRKTWSMKKLSYENNKNKYITHYKYFLKYPHAGSGKRIQF
;
A
#
# COMPACT_ATOMS: atom_id res chain seq x y z
N LYS A 1 12.09 10.54 -3.90
CA LYS A 1 11.61 11.91 -3.60
C LYS A 1 11.03 11.94 -2.20
N LYS A 2 11.46 12.88 -1.32
CA LYS A 2 10.91 13.05 0.04
C LYS A 2 9.41 13.33 -0.04
N LYS A 3 8.59 12.51 0.62
CA LYS A 3 7.15 12.73 0.76
C LYS A 3 6.93 13.99 1.61
N LYS A 4 6.07 14.88 1.15
CA LYS A 4 5.74 16.10 1.91
C LYS A 4 4.84 15.73 3.09
N LYS A 5 4.92 16.47 4.21
CA LYS A 5 4.07 16.24 5.40
C LYS A 5 2.57 16.19 5.08
N LYS A 6 2.12 16.96 4.07
CA LYS A 6 0.71 17.06 3.63
C LYS A 6 0.27 15.96 2.65
N ASP A 7 1.19 15.14 2.12
CA ASP A 7 0.83 14.02 1.23
C ASP A 7 0.22 12.89 2.04
N TRP A 8 -0.79 12.22 1.49
CA TRP A 8 -1.39 11.04 2.10
C TRP A 8 -0.64 9.76 1.71
N VAL A 9 -0.56 8.85 2.65
CA VAL A 9 -0.08 7.48 2.44
C VAL A 9 -1.19 6.52 2.79
N PHE A 10 -1.53 5.66 1.85
CA PHE A 10 -2.39 4.51 2.02
C PHE A 10 -1.54 3.24 1.90
N SER A 11 -1.79 2.27 2.74
CA SER A 11 -1.00 1.04 2.76
C SER A 11 -1.87 -0.17 3.06
N SER A 12 -1.43 -1.30 2.56
CA SER A 12 -1.85 -2.59 3.09
C SER A 12 -1.19 -2.83 4.46
N TRP A 13 -1.63 -3.84 5.17
CA TRP A 13 -1.03 -4.28 6.43
C TRP A 13 0.28 -5.05 6.17
N ARG A 14 1.30 -4.96 7.02
CA ARG A 14 1.38 -4.06 8.17
C ARG A 14 2.16 -2.81 7.78
N SER A 15 1.66 -1.68 8.20
CA SER A 15 2.19 -0.38 7.79
C SER A 15 3.07 0.30 8.86
N HIS A 16 3.65 -0.46 9.81
CA HIS A 16 4.38 0.11 10.94
C HIS A 16 5.50 1.06 10.51
N TYR A 17 6.34 0.64 9.57
CA TYR A 17 7.43 1.48 9.07
C TYR A 17 6.92 2.69 8.28
N HIS A 18 5.79 2.57 7.58
CA HIS A 18 5.16 3.72 6.92
C HIS A 18 4.70 4.77 7.95
N CYS A 19 4.14 4.31 9.09
CA CYS A 19 3.74 5.19 10.19
C CYS A 19 4.94 5.96 10.75
N LEU A 20 6.04 5.26 11.04
CA LEU A 20 7.29 5.89 11.52
C LEU A 20 7.84 6.89 10.51
N LEU A 21 7.90 6.53 9.22
CA LEU A 21 8.36 7.41 8.15
C LEU A 21 7.45 8.64 7.92
N LYS A 22 6.17 8.54 8.34
CA LYS A 22 5.24 9.67 8.34
C LYS A 22 5.32 10.51 9.61
N GLY A 23 6.17 10.13 10.55
CA GLY A 23 6.41 10.85 11.80
C GLY A 23 5.41 10.54 12.91
N VAL A 24 4.75 9.38 12.85
CA VAL A 24 3.97 8.88 14.00
C VAL A 24 4.96 8.56 15.13
N PRO A 25 4.79 9.10 16.35
CA PRO A 25 5.67 8.79 17.47
C PRO A 25 5.69 7.28 17.77
N PRO A 26 6.87 6.69 18.01
CA PRO A 26 7.00 5.25 18.30
C PRO A 26 6.09 4.78 19.45
N GLU A 27 5.96 5.57 20.50
CA GLU A 27 5.15 5.27 21.67
C GLU A 27 3.66 5.21 21.31
N LYS A 28 3.21 6.12 20.43
CA LYS A 28 1.83 6.13 19.95
C LYS A 28 1.55 4.92 19.06
N LEU A 29 2.49 4.58 18.17
CA LEU A 29 2.39 3.40 17.32
C LEU A 29 2.38 2.11 18.16
N SER A 30 3.28 1.97 19.12
CA SER A 30 3.37 0.81 20.02
C SER A 30 2.07 0.62 20.80
N ARG A 31 1.47 1.69 21.31
CA ARG A 31 0.17 1.64 22.00
C ARG A 31 -0.93 1.06 21.12
N GLU A 32 -1.04 1.50 19.86
CA GLU A 32 -2.05 0.99 18.93
C GLU A 32 -1.79 -0.49 18.57
N ILE A 33 -0.53 -0.90 18.46
CA ILE A 33 -0.16 -2.31 18.24
C ILE A 33 -0.57 -3.18 19.43
N ILE A 34 -0.27 -2.76 20.66
CA ILE A 34 -0.64 -3.47 21.88
C ILE A 34 -2.18 -3.55 22.02
N ASN A 35 -2.89 -2.51 21.60
CA ASN A 35 -4.36 -2.48 21.58
C ASN A 35 -4.97 -3.31 20.41
N GLY A 36 -4.19 -4.16 19.73
CA GLY A 36 -4.67 -5.06 18.69
C GLY A 36 -4.91 -4.43 17.32
N LYS A 37 -4.54 -3.17 17.11
CA LYS A 37 -4.77 -2.45 15.84
C LYS A 37 -3.62 -2.57 14.84
N SER A 38 -2.73 -3.54 15.02
CA SER A 38 -1.52 -3.71 14.20
C SER A 38 -1.76 -3.81 12.69
N ILE A 39 -2.91 -4.33 12.28
CA ILE A 39 -3.26 -4.55 10.86
C ILE A 39 -4.13 -3.43 10.27
N SER A 40 -4.64 -2.53 11.10
CA SER A 40 -5.51 -1.42 10.66
C SER A 40 -5.14 -0.16 11.44
N LEU A 41 -4.17 0.59 10.92
CA LEU A 41 -3.68 1.82 11.54
C LEU A 41 -4.20 3.04 10.81
N CYS A 42 -4.69 4.01 11.57
CA CYS A 42 -5.19 5.27 11.03
C CYS A 42 -4.69 6.43 11.88
N PHE A 43 -3.82 7.26 11.32
CA PHE A 43 -3.32 8.49 11.95
C PHE A 43 -3.55 9.68 11.00
N PRO A 44 -4.77 10.26 10.97
CA PRO A 44 -5.14 11.33 10.02
C PRO A 44 -4.25 12.56 10.15
N GLU A 45 -3.80 12.89 11.35
CA GLU A 45 -2.87 14.00 11.63
C GLU A 45 -1.53 13.82 10.94
N HIS A 46 -1.09 12.56 10.76
CA HIS A 46 0.12 12.17 10.02
C HIS A 46 -0.17 11.84 8.56
N LYS A 47 -1.44 11.94 8.11
CA LYS A 47 -1.84 11.63 6.74
C LYS A 47 -1.46 10.20 6.34
N ILE A 48 -1.76 9.23 7.20
CA ILE A 48 -1.57 7.81 6.93
C ILE A 48 -2.81 7.00 7.32
N TYR A 49 -3.13 6.05 6.47
CA TYR A 49 -4.20 5.08 6.65
C TYR A 49 -3.77 3.71 6.13
N SER A 50 -4.02 2.66 6.90
CA SER A 50 -3.87 1.29 6.43
C SER A 50 -5.12 0.46 6.69
N SER A 51 -5.32 -0.55 5.85
CA SER A 51 -6.46 -1.46 5.92
C SER A 51 -6.00 -2.90 5.85
N ALA A 52 -6.67 -3.76 6.62
CA ALA A 52 -6.52 -5.22 6.52
C ALA A 52 -7.33 -5.81 5.36
N ILE A 53 -8.25 -5.05 4.78
CA ILE A 53 -9.09 -5.49 3.66
C ILE A 53 -8.26 -5.40 2.37
N VAL A 54 -8.11 -6.51 1.67
CA VAL A 54 -7.39 -6.57 0.38
C VAL A 54 -8.05 -5.62 -0.62
N GLY A 55 -7.27 -4.67 -1.14
CA GLY A 55 -7.77 -3.65 -2.06
C GLY A 55 -8.63 -2.55 -1.43
N GLY A 56 -9.08 -2.70 -0.18
CA GLY A 56 -10.03 -1.78 0.46
C GLY A 56 -9.56 -0.33 0.61
N SER A 57 -8.25 -0.11 0.72
CA SER A 57 -7.67 1.25 0.77
C SER A 57 -7.63 1.96 -0.59
N LEU A 58 -7.72 1.23 -1.70
CA LEU A 58 -7.55 1.76 -3.05
C LEU A 58 -8.63 2.79 -3.43
N PRO A 59 -9.95 2.48 -3.35
CA PRO A 59 -10.97 3.45 -3.72
C PRO A 59 -11.00 4.66 -2.78
N ILE A 60 -10.65 4.48 -1.50
CA ILE A 60 -10.52 5.58 -0.55
C ILE A 60 -9.39 6.53 -0.98
N ALA A 61 -8.23 5.97 -1.35
CA ALA A 61 -7.09 6.73 -1.85
C ALA A 61 -7.42 7.50 -3.14
N VAL A 62 -8.16 6.87 -4.06
CA VAL A 62 -8.65 7.50 -5.28
C VAL A 62 -9.58 8.68 -4.97
N GLY A 63 -10.49 8.53 -4.01
CA GLY A 63 -11.38 9.61 -3.55
C GLY A 63 -10.61 10.80 -2.99
N VAL A 64 -9.58 10.55 -2.16
CA VAL A 64 -8.69 11.61 -1.64
C VAL A 64 -7.92 12.29 -2.76
N ALA A 65 -7.39 11.55 -3.72
CA ALA A 65 -6.67 12.11 -4.86
C ALA A 65 -7.59 12.97 -5.76
N LEU A 66 -8.83 12.52 -5.97
CA LEU A 66 -9.85 13.29 -6.68
C LEU A 66 -10.18 14.60 -5.97
N SER A 67 -10.29 14.58 -4.63
CA SER A 67 -10.47 15.79 -3.83
C SER A 67 -9.30 16.77 -4.02
N PHE A 68 -8.05 16.27 -4.03
CA PHE A 68 -6.87 17.11 -4.26
C PHE A 68 -6.88 17.75 -5.65
N LYS A 69 -7.27 16.98 -6.68
CA LYS A 69 -7.41 17.50 -8.04
C LYS A 69 -8.46 18.61 -8.09
N ARG A 70 -9.67 18.37 -7.54
CA ARG A 70 -10.77 19.36 -7.53
C ARG A 70 -10.39 20.63 -6.78
N LYS A 71 -9.73 20.50 -5.63
CA LYS A 71 -9.24 21.63 -4.82
C LYS A 71 -7.96 22.27 -5.38
N LYS A 72 -7.44 21.79 -6.50
CA LYS A 72 -6.20 22.29 -7.15
C LYS A 72 -5.01 22.35 -6.18
N THR A 73 -4.92 21.43 -5.22
CA THR A 73 -3.80 21.39 -4.26
C THR A 73 -2.56 20.77 -4.89
N LYS A 74 -1.38 21.06 -4.34
CA LYS A 74 -0.11 20.45 -4.76
C LYS A 74 0.19 19.13 -4.03
N ASN A 75 -0.73 18.64 -3.20
CA ASN A 75 -0.56 17.42 -2.41
C ASN A 75 -0.72 16.18 -3.30
N LYS A 76 -0.10 15.08 -2.87
CA LYS A 76 -0.15 13.79 -3.57
C LYS A 76 -0.66 12.70 -2.65
N VAL A 77 -1.12 11.62 -3.26
CA VAL A 77 -1.47 10.38 -2.59
C VAL A 77 -0.48 9.30 -3.03
N TYR A 78 0.05 8.55 -2.08
CA TYR A 78 0.88 7.37 -2.32
C TYR A 78 0.16 6.15 -1.78
N VAL A 79 0.05 5.10 -2.59
CA VAL A 79 -0.65 3.87 -2.24
C VAL A 79 0.33 2.71 -2.35
N PHE A 80 0.55 2.01 -1.23
CA PHE A 80 1.43 0.85 -1.15
C PHE A 80 0.57 -0.42 -1.07
N ILE A 81 0.75 -1.31 -2.01
CA ILE A 81 0.00 -2.57 -2.11
C ILE A 81 0.94 -3.73 -2.48
N GLY A 82 0.60 -4.92 -2.01
CA GLY A 82 1.27 -6.14 -2.45
C GLY A 82 0.88 -6.51 -3.89
N GLU A 83 1.70 -7.33 -4.52
CA GLU A 83 1.53 -7.75 -5.91
C GLU A 83 0.24 -8.57 -6.12
N MET A 84 -0.17 -9.39 -5.14
CA MET A 84 -1.45 -10.13 -5.23
C MET A 84 -2.64 -9.15 -5.26
N THR A 85 -2.60 -8.11 -4.44
CA THR A 85 -3.64 -7.06 -4.45
C THR A 85 -3.67 -6.32 -5.77
N ALA A 86 -2.51 -6.08 -6.38
CA ALA A 86 -2.42 -5.38 -7.67
C ALA A 86 -3.08 -6.14 -8.82
N GLU A 87 -3.21 -7.46 -8.73
CA GLU A 87 -3.89 -8.30 -9.74
C GLU A 87 -5.42 -8.39 -9.52
N THR A 88 -5.96 -7.76 -8.48
CA THR A 88 -7.42 -7.74 -8.26
C THR A 88 -8.14 -6.79 -9.20
N GLY A 89 -9.41 -7.08 -9.52
CA GLY A 89 -10.25 -6.22 -10.35
C GLY A 89 -10.34 -4.79 -9.82
N ILE A 90 -10.52 -4.64 -8.49
CA ILE A 90 -10.58 -3.31 -7.84
C ILE A 90 -9.29 -2.51 -8.02
N ALA A 91 -8.12 -3.17 -8.02
CA ALA A 91 -6.86 -2.48 -8.25
C ALA A 91 -6.74 -2.01 -9.70
N HIS A 92 -7.07 -2.86 -10.66
CA HIS A 92 -7.09 -2.49 -12.08
C HIS A 92 -8.02 -1.31 -12.36
N GLU A 93 -9.22 -1.33 -11.78
CA GLU A 93 -10.20 -0.26 -11.93
C GLU A 93 -9.70 1.05 -11.33
N CYS A 94 -9.21 1.04 -10.08
CA CYS A 94 -8.66 2.21 -9.41
C CYS A 94 -7.47 2.81 -10.15
N ILE A 95 -6.55 1.97 -10.63
CA ILE A 95 -5.37 2.40 -11.38
C ILE A 95 -5.79 3.01 -12.73
N LYS A 96 -6.65 2.32 -13.49
CA LYS A 96 -7.18 2.79 -14.78
C LYS A 96 -7.88 4.15 -14.64
N TYR A 97 -8.78 4.27 -13.67
CA TYR A 97 -9.48 5.51 -13.39
C TYR A 97 -8.51 6.65 -13.03
N SER A 98 -7.56 6.38 -12.15
CA SER A 98 -6.58 7.37 -11.71
C SER A 98 -5.72 7.90 -12.84
N ILE A 99 -5.26 7.02 -13.75
CA ILE A 99 -4.45 7.39 -14.92
C ILE A 99 -5.28 8.26 -15.86
N ASN A 100 -6.48 7.80 -16.24
CA ASN A 100 -7.34 8.50 -17.19
C ASN A 100 -7.80 9.86 -16.65
N GLN A 101 -8.09 9.92 -15.37
CA GLN A 101 -8.44 11.18 -14.69
C GLN A 101 -7.24 12.05 -14.32
N LYS A 102 -6.00 11.63 -14.62
CA LYS A 102 -4.76 12.36 -14.27
C LYS A 102 -4.75 12.79 -12.80
N LEU A 103 -5.10 11.87 -11.89
CA LEU A 103 -5.14 12.16 -10.46
C LEU A 103 -3.72 12.31 -9.87
N PRO A 104 -3.54 13.12 -8.81
CA PRO A 104 -2.26 13.25 -8.11
C PRO A 104 -2.00 12.06 -7.17
N ILE A 105 -1.99 10.85 -7.72
CA ILE A 105 -1.82 9.58 -7.02
C ILE A 105 -0.65 8.79 -7.62
N HIS A 106 0.02 7.99 -6.79
CA HIS A 106 1.09 7.11 -7.20
C HIS A 106 0.96 5.75 -6.50
N PHE A 107 0.91 4.70 -7.28
CA PHE A 107 0.81 3.32 -6.79
C PHE A 107 2.21 2.71 -6.70
N VAL A 108 2.52 2.10 -5.56
CA VAL A 108 3.77 1.38 -5.31
C VAL A 108 3.41 -0.08 -5.05
N ILE A 109 3.82 -0.95 -5.97
CA ILE A 109 3.57 -2.38 -5.91
C ILE A 109 4.81 -3.06 -5.33
N GLU A 110 4.64 -3.66 -4.17
CA GLU A 110 5.68 -4.31 -3.38
C GLU A 110 5.57 -5.82 -3.62
N ASP A 111 6.46 -6.37 -4.45
CA ASP A 111 6.39 -7.76 -4.93
C ASP A 111 7.41 -8.64 -4.19
N ASN A 112 6.92 -9.50 -3.30
CA ASN A 112 7.71 -10.56 -2.68
C ASN A 112 7.36 -11.97 -3.22
N GLY A 113 6.49 -12.03 -4.22
CA GLY A 113 6.03 -13.27 -4.85
C GLY A 113 4.94 -14.00 -4.06
N LYS A 114 4.50 -13.46 -2.91
CA LYS A 114 3.56 -14.16 -2.02
C LYS A 114 2.54 -13.21 -1.40
N SER A 115 1.32 -13.72 -1.26
CA SER A 115 0.31 -13.15 -0.36
C SER A 115 0.24 -14.03 0.89
N VAL A 116 0.79 -13.55 2.02
CA VAL A 116 1.00 -14.33 3.25
C VAL A 116 1.89 -15.56 2.96
N CYS A 117 1.30 -16.73 2.70
CA CYS A 117 2.01 -17.98 2.34
C CYS A 117 1.68 -18.44 0.91
N THR A 118 0.74 -17.82 0.22
CA THR A 118 0.23 -18.21 -1.09
C THR A 118 1.07 -17.59 -2.20
N ASP A 119 1.55 -18.41 -3.14
CA ASP A 119 2.33 -17.96 -4.28
C ASP A 119 1.44 -17.21 -5.28
N THR A 120 1.75 -15.95 -5.52
CA THR A 120 0.94 -15.08 -6.36
C THR A 120 0.93 -15.54 -7.82
N ARG A 121 2.08 -15.89 -8.37
CA ARG A 121 2.17 -16.28 -9.78
C ARG A 121 1.49 -17.60 -10.07
N LYS A 122 1.59 -18.57 -9.16
CA LYS A 122 0.87 -19.85 -9.26
C LYS A 122 -0.63 -19.65 -9.18
N THR A 123 -1.11 -18.81 -8.25
CA THR A 123 -2.53 -18.52 -8.07
C THR A 123 -3.17 -17.96 -9.34
N TRP A 124 -2.48 -17.02 -9.98
CA TRP A 124 -2.98 -16.38 -11.20
C TRP A 124 -2.58 -17.12 -12.49
N SER A 125 -1.82 -18.24 -12.39
CA SER A 125 -1.25 -18.95 -13.55
C SER A 125 -0.47 -18.02 -14.50
N MET A 126 0.26 -17.05 -13.93
CA MET A 126 0.98 -16.02 -14.67
C MET A 126 2.48 -16.10 -14.39
N LYS A 127 3.30 -16.13 -15.46
CA LYS A 127 4.76 -16.02 -15.32
C LYS A 127 5.19 -14.58 -14.98
N LYS A 128 4.49 -13.61 -15.52
CA LYS A 128 4.72 -12.17 -15.34
C LYS A 128 3.44 -11.49 -14.92
N LEU A 129 3.50 -10.70 -13.86
CA LEU A 129 2.34 -9.96 -13.36
C LEU A 129 2.06 -8.71 -14.20
N SER A 130 0.82 -8.21 -14.13
CA SER A 130 0.30 -7.14 -14.99
C SER A 130 1.13 -5.86 -14.95
N TYR A 131 1.73 -5.55 -13.81
CA TYR A 131 2.47 -4.30 -13.61
C TYR A 131 3.99 -4.48 -13.52
N GLU A 132 4.51 -5.68 -13.75
CA GLU A 132 5.96 -5.89 -13.82
C GLU A 132 6.56 -5.15 -15.02
N ASN A 133 7.66 -4.42 -14.76
CA ASN A 133 8.35 -3.61 -15.76
C ASN A 133 7.47 -2.50 -16.39
N ASN A 134 6.43 -2.08 -15.68
CA ASN A 134 5.55 -1.01 -16.16
C ASN A 134 6.30 0.33 -16.16
N LYS A 135 6.29 1.01 -17.30
CA LYS A 135 6.92 2.34 -17.48
C LYS A 135 5.98 3.51 -17.18
N ASN A 136 4.77 3.23 -16.68
CA ASN A 136 3.79 4.28 -16.41
C ASN A 136 4.23 5.12 -15.21
N LYS A 137 4.21 6.44 -15.35
CA LYS A 137 4.62 7.38 -14.29
C LYS A 137 3.78 7.32 -13.01
N TYR A 138 2.61 6.69 -13.06
CA TYR A 138 1.71 6.49 -11.91
C TYR A 138 2.04 5.25 -11.10
N ILE A 139 2.91 4.36 -11.58
CA ILE A 139 3.17 3.06 -10.99
C ILE A 139 4.66 2.88 -10.78
N THR A 140 5.03 2.41 -9.62
CA THR A 140 6.34 1.83 -9.32
C THR A 140 6.12 0.38 -8.90
N HIS A 141 6.81 -0.55 -9.55
CA HIS A 141 6.86 -1.95 -9.13
C HIS A 141 8.30 -2.29 -8.75
N TYR A 142 8.48 -2.97 -7.63
CA TYR A 142 9.79 -3.50 -7.27
C TYR A 142 9.66 -4.85 -6.57
N LYS A 143 10.67 -5.71 -6.76
CA LYS A 143 10.77 -7.01 -6.12
C LYS A 143 11.66 -6.92 -4.88
N TYR A 144 11.29 -7.67 -3.84
CA TYR A 144 12.11 -7.83 -2.66
C TYR A 144 12.00 -9.24 -2.09
N PHE A 145 12.99 -9.64 -1.31
CA PHE A 145 12.97 -10.93 -0.63
C PHE A 145 12.56 -10.76 0.83
N LEU A 146 11.62 -11.61 1.27
CA LEU A 146 11.31 -11.73 2.68
C LEU A 146 12.42 -12.52 3.37
N LYS A 147 13.13 -11.90 4.30
CA LYS A 147 14.13 -12.57 5.14
C LYS A 147 13.46 -13.54 6.12
N TYR A 148 12.29 -13.16 6.62
CA TYR A 148 11.53 -13.92 7.60
C TYR A 148 10.16 -14.29 7.07
N PRO A 149 9.56 -15.45 7.47
CA PRO A 149 8.21 -15.80 7.08
C PRO A 149 7.21 -14.76 7.58
N HIS A 150 6.12 -14.59 6.83
CA HIS A 150 5.03 -13.73 7.25
C HIS A 150 4.42 -14.23 8.57
N ALA A 151 4.09 -13.33 9.50
CA ALA A 151 3.55 -13.67 10.80
C ALA A 151 2.27 -14.54 10.76
N GLY A 152 1.47 -14.42 9.69
CA GLY A 152 0.28 -15.24 9.45
C GLY A 152 0.54 -16.60 8.82
N SER A 153 1.80 -16.97 8.54
CA SER A 153 2.14 -18.24 7.86
C SER A 153 2.15 -19.46 8.79
N GLY A 154 1.94 -19.28 10.10
CA GLY A 154 2.03 -20.34 11.11
C GLY A 154 3.46 -20.81 11.44
N LYS A 155 4.47 -20.22 10.82
CA LYS A 155 5.89 -20.51 11.12
C LYS A 155 6.38 -19.63 12.26
N ARG A 156 6.91 -20.25 13.31
CA ARG A 156 7.62 -19.54 14.39
C ARG A 156 9.05 -19.25 13.98
N ILE A 157 9.55 -18.07 14.33
CA ILE A 157 10.95 -17.70 14.20
C ILE A 157 11.49 -17.59 15.62
N GLN A 158 12.61 -18.30 15.87
CA GLN A 158 13.43 -18.07 17.06
C GLN A 158 14.59 -17.17 16.66
N PHE A 159 14.83 -16.16 17.48
CA PHE A 159 15.96 -15.24 17.32
C PHE A 159 17.13 -15.69 18.19
#